data_5ea9c39ee17e9380166100414d770d49
#
_entry.id   5ea9c39ee17e9380166100414d770d49
#
_cell.length_a   1.000
_cell.length_b   1.000
_cell.length_c   1.000
_cell.angle_alpha   90.00
_cell.angle_beta   90.00
_cell.angle_gamma   90.00
#
_symmetry.space_group_name_H-M   'P 1'
#
loop_
_entity.id
_entity.type
_entity.pdbx_description
1 polymer ?
#
loop_
_entity_poly.entity_id
_entity_poly.type
_entity_poly.pdbx_seq_one_letter_code
_entity_poly.pdbx_strand_id
1 'polypeptide(L)'
;MRSVARRVLTAALLLVFAGGAWFFYYGGRFLQRDDPLQKADAILMLGGARAERCLEAYELYKEGFAPLIVLSPGRLEQAEVLLRDKGVRLPPEVDLQRDVLRQLGVPLDRTLTLPVSVDNTAQEAEALHDLARARGWRRVIVVTSKYHTRRSRFGFRREFDSSGTEIIVRSSRFDPSDPAHWWRARPDVRFVLEEWGKLIAYRMGLGG
;
A
#
# COMPACT_ATOMS: atom_id res chain seq x y z
N MET A 1 7.47 -11.45 50.18
CA MET A 1 6.57 -11.62 49.03
C MET A 1 5.94 -10.30 48.54
N ARG A 2 5.33 -9.46 49.38
CA ARG A 2 4.68 -8.18 48.95
C ARG A 2 5.63 -7.17 48.27
N SER A 3 6.92 -7.08 48.63
CA SER A 3 7.90 -6.16 48.04
C SER A 3 8.31 -6.58 46.62
N VAL A 4 8.43 -7.88 46.34
CA VAL A 4 8.77 -8.41 45.01
C VAL A 4 7.58 -8.18 44.05
N ALA A 5 6.36 -8.53 44.47
CA ALA A 5 5.15 -8.29 43.69
C ALA A 5 4.99 -6.81 43.32
N ARG A 6 5.25 -5.89 44.27
CA ARG A 6 5.20 -4.44 43.99
C ARG A 6 6.25 -4.00 42.97
N ARG A 7 7.47 -4.52 43.07
CA ARG A 7 8.55 -4.22 42.10
C ARG A 7 8.19 -4.73 40.68
N VAL A 8 7.67 -5.95 40.60
CA VAL A 8 7.22 -6.53 39.32
C VAL A 8 6.10 -5.71 38.69
N LEU A 9 5.10 -5.31 39.51
CA LEU A 9 4.01 -4.46 39.04
C LEU A 9 4.51 -3.10 38.54
N THR A 10 5.39 -2.44 39.30
CA THR A 10 5.98 -1.16 38.89
C THR A 10 6.78 -1.29 37.59
N ALA A 11 7.59 -2.34 37.44
CA ALA A 11 8.32 -2.59 36.21
C ALA A 11 7.38 -2.83 35.01
N ALA A 12 6.30 -3.59 35.20
CA ALA A 12 5.31 -3.81 34.17
C ALA A 12 4.61 -2.50 33.75
N LEU A 13 4.22 -1.66 34.70
CA LEU A 13 3.62 -0.35 34.43
C LEU A 13 4.57 0.57 33.67
N LEU A 14 5.86 0.60 34.04
CA LEU A 14 6.88 1.37 33.31
C LEU A 14 7.08 0.88 31.88
N LEU A 15 7.07 -0.43 31.65
CA LEU A 15 7.16 -1.02 30.30
C LEU A 15 5.94 -0.66 29.45
N VAL A 16 4.73 -0.73 30.02
CA VAL A 16 3.50 -0.33 29.30
C VAL A 16 3.54 1.16 28.98
N PHE A 17 3.96 2.00 29.91
CA PHE A 17 4.08 3.44 29.68
C PHE A 17 5.12 3.76 28.61
N ALA A 18 6.32 3.15 28.70
CA ALA A 18 7.38 3.32 27.71
C ALA A 18 6.94 2.82 26.31
N GLY A 19 6.26 1.68 26.25
CA GLY A 19 5.68 1.15 25.00
C GLY A 19 4.62 2.06 24.42
N GLY A 20 3.72 2.59 25.25
CA GLY A 20 2.71 3.57 24.85
C GLY A 20 3.31 4.88 24.33
N ALA A 21 4.31 5.41 25.03
CA ALA A 21 5.04 6.60 24.59
C ALA A 21 5.78 6.36 23.26
N TRP A 22 6.44 5.22 23.13
CA TRP A 22 7.09 4.83 21.87
C TRP A 22 6.08 4.74 20.73
N PHE A 23 4.95 4.05 20.93
CA PHE A 23 3.89 3.95 19.93
C PHE A 23 3.34 5.32 19.57
N PHE A 24 3.10 6.18 20.54
CA PHE A 24 2.60 7.53 20.32
C PHE A 24 3.54 8.34 19.41
N TYR A 25 4.85 8.32 19.67
CA TYR A 25 5.81 9.12 18.89
C TYR A 25 6.23 8.47 17.56
N TYR A 26 6.31 7.14 17.51
CA TYR A 26 6.91 6.43 16.39
C TYR A 26 5.91 5.61 15.57
N GLY A 27 4.69 5.38 16.06
CA GLY A 27 3.72 4.48 15.43
C GLY A 27 3.41 4.81 13.97
N GLY A 28 3.23 6.09 13.63
CA GLY A 28 3.02 6.53 12.25
C GLY A 28 4.30 6.44 11.41
N ARG A 29 5.43 6.95 11.94
CA ARG A 29 6.74 6.89 11.25
C ARG A 29 7.18 5.46 10.97
N PHE A 30 6.89 4.55 11.89
CA PHE A 30 7.22 3.13 11.70
C PHE A 30 6.49 2.51 10.51
N LEU A 31 5.24 2.91 10.26
CA LEU A 31 4.46 2.38 9.15
C LEU A 31 4.96 2.88 7.79
N GLN A 32 5.52 4.08 7.72
CA GLN A 32 6.12 4.60 6.50
C GLN A 32 7.51 3.98 6.27
N ARG A 33 7.67 3.28 5.16
CA ARG A 33 8.93 2.64 4.78
C ARG A 33 9.11 2.70 3.26
N ASP A 34 9.68 3.81 2.80
CA ASP A 34 10.01 4.01 1.40
C ASP A 34 11.37 3.36 1.06
N ASP A 35 11.45 2.74 -0.11
CA ASP A 35 12.71 2.26 -0.69
C ASP A 35 13.34 3.36 -1.57
N PRO A 36 14.67 3.39 -1.76
CA PRO A 36 15.30 4.28 -2.73
C PRO A 36 14.79 4.06 -4.15
N LEU A 37 14.46 5.14 -4.86
CA LEU A 37 14.01 5.05 -6.26
C LEU A 37 15.15 4.63 -7.19
N GLN A 38 14.83 3.75 -8.12
CA GLN A 38 15.69 3.32 -9.23
C GLN A 38 14.82 3.14 -10.46
N LYS A 39 15.44 3.15 -11.66
CA LYS A 39 14.76 2.82 -12.92
C LYS A 39 14.17 1.41 -12.86
N ALA A 40 12.96 1.26 -13.36
CA ALA A 40 12.19 0.03 -13.30
C ALA A 40 11.51 -0.27 -14.66
N ASP A 41 10.96 -1.45 -14.79
CA ASP A 41 10.24 -1.88 -16.00
C ASP A 41 8.78 -1.40 -15.98
N ALA A 42 8.20 -1.28 -14.78
CA ALA A 42 6.84 -0.83 -14.59
C ALA A 42 6.64 -0.14 -13.23
N ILE A 43 5.57 0.66 -13.14
CA ILE A 43 5.03 1.23 -11.90
C ILE A 43 3.69 0.56 -11.65
N LEU A 44 3.55 -0.21 -10.56
CA LEU A 44 2.25 -0.66 -10.09
C LEU A 44 1.64 0.40 -9.18
N MET A 45 0.45 0.86 -9.51
CA MET A 45 -0.39 1.68 -8.64
C MET A 45 -1.37 0.76 -7.90
N LEU A 46 -1.23 0.65 -6.57
CA LEU A 46 -2.14 -0.16 -5.75
C LEU A 46 -3.56 0.43 -5.73
N GLY A 47 -4.54 -0.45 -5.71
CA GLY A 47 -5.96 -0.10 -5.66
C GLY A 47 -6.36 0.66 -4.38
N GLY A 48 -7.60 1.13 -4.38
CA GLY A 48 -8.17 2.00 -3.36
C GLY A 48 -8.19 3.45 -3.83
N ALA A 49 -9.35 3.95 -4.24
CA ALA A 49 -9.68 5.22 -4.92
C ALA A 49 -8.98 6.47 -4.34
N ARG A 50 -7.67 6.57 -4.52
CA ARG A 50 -6.86 7.67 -4.03
C ARG A 50 -6.15 8.36 -5.19
N ALA A 51 -6.61 9.57 -5.52
CA ALA A 51 -6.05 10.40 -6.58
C ALA A 51 -4.54 10.65 -6.41
N GLU A 52 -4.06 10.71 -5.17
CA GLU A 52 -2.65 10.93 -4.86
C GLU A 52 -1.73 9.81 -5.35
N ARG A 53 -2.20 8.56 -5.43
CA ARG A 53 -1.43 7.45 -6.01
C ARG A 53 -1.32 7.59 -7.52
N CYS A 54 -2.39 8.04 -8.15
CA CYS A 54 -2.42 8.29 -9.59
C CYS A 54 -1.44 9.41 -9.97
N LEU A 55 -1.42 10.50 -9.20
CA LEU A 55 -0.46 11.60 -9.38
C LEU A 55 0.99 11.13 -9.20
N GLU A 56 1.28 10.32 -8.17
CA GLU A 56 2.64 9.79 -7.97
C GLU A 56 3.07 8.88 -9.11
N ALA A 57 2.19 7.97 -9.56
CA ALA A 57 2.49 7.08 -10.68
C ALA A 57 2.74 7.88 -11.96
N TYR A 58 1.96 8.92 -12.22
CA TYR A 58 2.16 9.83 -13.34
C TYR A 58 3.49 10.56 -13.25
N GLU A 59 3.85 11.15 -12.11
CA GLU A 59 5.11 11.88 -11.97
C GLU A 59 6.33 10.95 -12.15
N LEU A 60 6.29 9.76 -11.56
CA LEU A 60 7.34 8.75 -11.75
C LEU A 60 7.48 8.32 -13.22
N TYR A 61 6.36 8.16 -13.94
CA TYR A 61 6.35 7.88 -15.36
C TYR A 61 6.96 9.04 -16.16
N LYS A 62 6.54 10.28 -15.91
CA LYS A 62 7.02 11.49 -16.55
C LYS A 62 8.52 11.74 -16.27
N GLU A 63 8.98 11.47 -15.06
CA GLU A 63 10.40 11.52 -14.67
C GLU A 63 11.20 10.37 -15.31
N GLY A 64 10.52 9.46 -16.01
CA GLY A 64 11.11 8.34 -16.76
C GLY A 64 11.66 7.24 -15.84
N PHE A 65 11.10 7.03 -14.64
CA PHE A 65 11.49 5.91 -13.78
C PHE A 65 11.03 4.58 -14.33
N ALA A 66 9.89 4.53 -15.05
CA ALA A 66 9.48 3.35 -15.78
C ALA A 66 8.63 3.71 -17.02
N PRO A 67 8.62 2.88 -18.08
CA PRO A 67 7.87 3.15 -19.30
C PRO A 67 6.40 2.73 -19.26
N LEU A 68 5.97 2.04 -18.20
CA LEU A 68 4.62 1.47 -18.06
C LEU A 68 4.02 1.75 -16.69
N ILE A 69 2.71 2.00 -16.65
CA ILE A 69 1.91 2.07 -15.42
C ILE A 69 0.95 0.89 -15.40
N VAL A 70 0.96 0.12 -14.32
CA VAL A 70 0.04 -1.00 -14.06
C VAL A 70 -0.99 -0.54 -13.04
N LEU A 71 -2.26 -0.71 -13.36
CA LEU A 71 -3.38 -0.37 -12.51
C LEU A 71 -3.87 -1.61 -11.79
N SER A 72 -3.98 -1.53 -10.46
CA SER A 72 -4.68 -2.55 -9.69
C SER A 72 -6.18 -2.24 -9.68
N PRO A 73 -7.06 -3.21 -10.02
CA PRO A 73 -8.50 -2.96 -10.06
C PRO A 73 -9.12 -2.65 -8.69
N GLY A 74 -8.37 -2.90 -7.61
CA GLY A 74 -8.87 -2.70 -6.26
C GLY A 74 -9.97 -3.71 -5.89
N ARG A 75 -10.48 -3.57 -4.67
CA ARG A 75 -11.56 -4.41 -4.17
C ARG A 75 -12.91 -3.86 -4.62
N LEU A 76 -13.76 -4.73 -5.14
CA LEU A 76 -15.18 -4.42 -5.33
C LEU A 76 -15.87 -4.39 -3.96
N GLU A 77 -16.50 -3.28 -3.63
CA GLU A 77 -17.32 -3.20 -2.43
C GLU A 77 -18.64 -3.94 -2.62
N GLN A 78 -19.14 -4.58 -1.55
CA GLN A 78 -20.41 -5.32 -1.62
C GLN A 78 -21.58 -4.43 -2.12
N ALA A 79 -21.58 -3.15 -1.74
CA ALA A 79 -22.57 -2.20 -2.21
C ALA A 79 -22.51 -1.99 -3.73
N GLU A 80 -21.32 -1.98 -4.34
CA GLU A 80 -21.17 -1.87 -5.80
C GLU A 80 -21.70 -3.11 -6.52
N VAL A 81 -21.46 -4.31 -5.97
CA VAL A 81 -22.01 -5.56 -6.49
C VAL A 81 -23.53 -5.49 -6.48
N LEU A 82 -24.14 -5.13 -5.34
CA LEU A 82 -25.59 -5.01 -5.20
C LEU A 82 -26.21 -3.94 -6.15
N LEU A 83 -25.50 -2.85 -6.41
CA LEU A 83 -25.95 -1.84 -7.36
C LEU A 83 -25.90 -2.36 -8.79
N ARG A 84 -24.86 -3.10 -9.16
CA ARG A 84 -24.74 -3.74 -10.48
C ARG A 84 -25.83 -4.77 -10.71
N ASP A 85 -26.17 -5.58 -9.70
CA ASP A 85 -27.26 -6.56 -9.74
C ASP A 85 -28.63 -5.89 -9.98
N LYS A 86 -28.79 -4.62 -9.57
CA LYS A 86 -29.95 -3.78 -9.83
C LYS A 86 -29.90 -3.06 -11.19
N GLY A 87 -28.90 -3.35 -12.02
CA GLY A 87 -28.73 -2.74 -13.34
C GLY A 87 -28.06 -1.37 -13.34
N VAL A 88 -27.52 -0.91 -12.21
CA VAL A 88 -26.78 0.35 -12.14
C VAL A 88 -25.40 0.16 -12.80
N ARG A 89 -25.07 1.01 -13.75
CA ARG A 89 -23.76 1.04 -14.42
C ARG A 89 -22.78 1.89 -13.60
N LEU A 90 -21.94 1.24 -12.80
CA LEU A 90 -20.83 1.89 -12.11
C LEU A 90 -19.54 1.59 -12.87
N PRO A 91 -18.80 2.62 -13.33
CA PRO A 91 -17.51 2.40 -13.97
C PRO A 91 -16.54 1.80 -12.94
N PRO A 92 -15.74 0.79 -13.33
CA PRO A 92 -14.67 0.27 -12.48
C PRO A 92 -13.68 1.38 -12.10
N GLU A 93 -13.09 1.27 -10.90
CA GLU A 93 -12.06 2.21 -10.43
C GLU A 93 -10.92 2.39 -11.44
N VAL A 94 -10.48 1.29 -12.06
CA VAL A 94 -9.40 1.31 -13.06
C VAL A 94 -9.74 2.13 -14.31
N ASP A 95 -11.01 2.21 -14.69
CA ASP A 95 -11.40 3.01 -15.85
C ASP A 95 -11.31 4.50 -15.56
N LEU A 96 -11.69 4.92 -14.34
CA LEU A 96 -11.49 6.27 -13.87
C LEU A 96 -10.01 6.63 -13.78
N GLN A 97 -9.21 5.75 -13.19
CA GLN A 97 -7.75 5.94 -13.06
C GLN A 97 -7.09 6.04 -14.44
N ARG A 98 -7.47 5.17 -15.37
CA ARG A 98 -6.95 5.20 -16.75
C ARG A 98 -7.34 6.49 -17.47
N ASP A 99 -8.57 6.97 -17.29
CA ASP A 99 -9.02 8.22 -17.88
C ASP A 99 -8.27 9.43 -17.32
N VAL A 100 -8.01 9.47 -16.00
CA VAL A 100 -7.17 10.49 -15.37
C VAL A 100 -5.76 10.49 -15.96
N LEU A 101 -5.12 9.33 -16.07
CA LEU A 101 -3.78 9.22 -16.65
C LEU A 101 -3.75 9.66 -18.12
N ARG A 102 -4.78 9.30 -18.91
CA ARG A 102 -4.93 9.73 -20.29
C ARG A 102 -5.06 11.26 -20.41
N GLN A 103 -5.87 11.89 -19.52
CA GLN A 103 -6.01 13.35 -19.48
C GLN A 103 -4.70 14.04 -19.07
N LEU A 104 -3.86 13.40 -18.27
CA LEU A 104 -2.51 13.85 -17.92
C LEU A 104 -1.48 13.62 -19.06
N GLY A 105 -1.88 13.00 -20.18
CA GLY A 105 -1.04 12.77 -21.35
C GLY A 105 -0.30 11.44 -21.38
N VAL A 106 -0.66 10.48 -20.50
CA VAL A 106 -0.12 9.11 -20.58
C VAL A 106 -0.82 8.35 -21.71
N PRO A 107 -0.10 7.82 -22.72
CA PRO A 107 -0.69 7.04 -23.79
C PRO A 107 -1.36 5.75 -23.27
N LEU A 108 -2.47 5.33 -23.89
CA LEU A 108 -3.22 4.15 -23.46
C LEU A 108 -2.40 2.86 -23.52
N ASP A 109 -1.50 2.73 -24.49
CA ASP A 109 -0.58 1.59 -24.64
C ASP A 109 0.50 1.56 -23.56
N ARG A 110 0.64 2.61 -22.76
CA ARG A 110 1.52 2.70 -21.58
C ARG A 110 0.81 2.38 -20.27
N THR A 111 -0.48 2.05 -20.30
CA THR A 111 -1.25 1.63 -19.14
C THR A 111 -1.70 0.18 -19.27
N LEU A 112 -1.44 -0.63 -18.25
CA LEU A 112 -1.88 -2.01 -18.14
C LEU A 112 -2.82 -2.13 -16.93
N THR A 113 -3.62 -3.18 -16.90
CA THR A 113 -4.43 -3.52 -15.71
C THR A 113 -4.06 -4.92 -15.26
N LEU A 114 -3.97 -5.16 -13.96
CA LEU A 114 -3.84 -6.52 -13.44
C LEU A 114 -5.06 -7.35 -13.89
N PRO A 115 -4.84 -8.60 -14.33
CA PRO A 115 -5.88 -9.38 -15.01
C PRO A 115 -6.99 -9.90 -14.11
N VAL A 116 -6.87 -9.70 -12.80
CA VAL A 116 -7.79 -10.24 -11.79
C VAL A 116 -8.30 -9.15 -10.86
N SER A 117 -9.54 -9.30 -10.39
CA SER A 117 -10.04 -8.52 -9.25
C SER A 117 -9.28 -8.96 -8.00
N VAL A 118 -8.84 -8.00 -7.19
CA VAL A 118 -8.01 -8.25 -6.00
C VAL A 118 -8.73 -7.71 -4.77
N ASP A 119 -8.80 -8.53 -3.74
CA ASP A 119 -9.46 -8.19 -2.47
C ASP A 119 -8.48 -7.68 -1.41
N ASN A 120 -7.21 -7.98 -1.59
CA ASN A 120 -6.17 -7.64 -0.61
C ASN A 120 -4.78 -7.52 -1.26
N THR A 121 -3.82 -7.01 -0.48
CA THR A 121 -2.45 -6.77 -0.95
C THR A 121 -1.68 -8.05 -1.31
N ALA A 122 -2.04 -9.21 -0.76
CA ALA A 122 -1.39 -10.47 -1.14
C ALA A 122 -1.79 -10.89 -2.55
N GLN A 123 -3.07 -10.78 -2.90
CA GLN A 123 -3.56 -11.06 -4.25
C GLN A 123 -3.02 -10.05 -5.27
N GLU A 124 -2.85 -8.77 -4.89
CA GLU A 124 -2.18 -7.78 -5.74
C GLU A 124 -0.71 -8.18 -6.02
N ALA A 125 -0.02 -8.68 -4.99
CA ALA A 125 1.37 -9.12 -5.14
C ALA A 125 1.48 -10.37 -6.03
N GLU A 126 0.61 -11.36 -5.85
CA GLU A 126 0.53 -12.57 -6.67
C GLU A 126 0.24 -12.24 -8.16
N ALA A 127 -0.78 -11.42 -8.41
CA ALA A 127 -1.14 -11.00 -9.76
C ALA A 127 0.00 -10.21 -10.44
N LEU A 128 0.70 -9.35 -9.70
CA LEU A 128 1.88 -8.65 -10.22
C LEU A 128 3.03 -9.61 -10.48
N HIS A 129 3.26 -10.59 -9.59
CA HIS A 129 4.32 -11.58 -9.76
C HIS A 129 4.14 -12.35 -11.07
N ASP A 130 2.94 -12.84 -11.36
CA ASP A 130 2.65 -13.55 -12.60
C ASP A 130 2.84 -12.66 -13.83
N LEU A 131 2.38 -11.41 -13.76
CA LEU A 131 2.57 -10.44 -14.85
C LEU A 131 4.05 -10.12 -15.06
N ALA A 132 4.81 -9.89 -14.00
CA ALA A 132 6.24 -9.59 -14.06
C ALA A 132 7.03 -10.75 -14.66
N ARG A 133 6.72 -11.98 -14.24
CA ARG A 133 7.31 -13.20 -14.79
C ARG A 133 7.00 -13.36 -16.28
N ALA A 134 5.76 -13.18 -16.70
CA ALA A 134 5.33 -13.29 -18.10
C ALA A 134 5.99 -12.23 -18.99
N ARG A 135 6.32 -11.06 -18.42
CA ARG A 135 6.97 -9.94 -19.12
C ARG A 135 8.49 -9.92 -19.00
N GLY A 136 9.10 -10.78 -18.20
CA GLY A 136 10.53 -10.79 -17.92
C GLY A 136 11.02 -9.52 -17.20
N TRP A 137 10.17 -8.90 -16.38
CA TRP A 137 10.53 -7.70 -15.63
C TRP A 137 11.54 -8.01 -14.53
N ARG A 138 12.50 -7.11 -14.37
CA ARG A 138 13.55 -7.22 -13.36
C ARG A 138 13.31 -6.32 -12.17
N ARG A 139 12.52 -5.26 -12.33
CA ARG A 139 12.23 -4.31 -11.27
C ARG A 139 10.87 -3.67 -11.46
N VAL A 140 10.10 -3.55 -10.37
CA VAL A 140 8.81 -2.87 -10.36
C VAL A 140 8.75 -1.90 -9.19
N ILE A 141 8.29 -0.67 -9.45
CA ILE A 141 7.97 0.32 -8.42
C ILE A 141 6.51 0.12 -8.03
N VAL A 142 6.24 -0.07 -6.75
CA VAL A 142 4.89 -0.19 -6.17
C VAL A 142 4.55 1.10 -5.46
N VAL A 143 3.56 1.84 -5.99
CA VAL A 143 3.07 3.10 -5.44
C VAL A 143 1.89 2.87 -4.53
N THR A 144 1.95 3.41 -3.31
CA THR A 144 0.88 3.30 -2.31
C THR A 144 0.83 4.53 -1.40
N SER A 145 0.01 4.51 -0.34
CA SER A 145 -0.09 5.57 0.66
C SER A 145 0.97 5.40 1.76
N LYS A 146 1.35 6.50 2.44
CA LYS A 146 2.44 6.52 3.43
C LYS A 146 2.32 5.43 4.50
N TYR A 147 1.17 5.32 5.16
CA TYR A 147 0.98 4.30 6.22
C TYR A 147 0.92 2.87 5.71
N HIS A 148 0.63 2.69 4.43
CA HIS A 148 0.51 1.38 3.80
C HIS A 148 1.85 0.81 3.31
N THR A 149 2.91 1.62 3.19
CA THR A 149 4.19 1.20 2.59
C THR A 149 4.84 0.00 3.28
N ARG A 150 4.85 -0.04 4.63
CA ARG A 150 5.47 -1.15 5.36
C ARG A 150 4.77 -2.49 5.13
N ARG A 151 3.43 -2.51 5.14
CA ARG A 151 2.65 -3.72 4.90
C ARG A 151 2.76 -4.17 3.44
N SER A 152 2.67 -3.25 2.49
CA SER A 152 2.89 -3.55 1.08
C SER A 152 4.29 -4.12 0.85
N ARG A 153 5.33 -3.48 1.40
CA ARG A 153 6.70 -3.97 1.30
C ARG A 153 6.87 -5.39 1.85
N PHE A 154 6.22 -5.70 2.97
CA PHE A 154 6.25 -7.04 3.54
C PHE A 154 5.56 -8.07 2.62
N GLY A 155 4.35 -7.77 2.14
CA GLY A 155 3.59 -8.66 1.26
C GLY A 155 4.29 -8.88 -0.08
N PHE A 156 4.65 -7.81 -0.77
CA PHE A 156 5.30 -7.90 -2.08
C PHE A 156 6.69 -8.57 -2.01
N ARG A 157 7.52 -8.24 -1.03
CA ARG A 157 8.84 -8.88 -0.92
C ARG A 157 8.75 -10.37 -0.60
N ARG A 158 7.76 -10.79 0.20
CA ARG A 158 7.52 -12.20 0.46
C ARG A 158 7.16 -12.95 -0.82
N GLU A 159 6.29 -12.37 -1.66
CA GLU A 159 5.84 -12.98 -2.90
C GLU A 159 6.97 -13.06 -3.94
N PHE A 160 7.83 -12.06 -3.96
CA PHE A 160 8.91 -11.94 -4.95
C PHE A 160 10.26 -12.49 -4.50
N ASP A 161 10.36 -13.10 -3.32
CA ASP A 161 11.64 -13.52 -2.68
C ASP A 161 12.51 -14.41 -3.58
N SER A 162 11.88 -15.28 -4.39
CA SER A 162 12.57 -16.20 -5.31
C SER A 162 12.39 -15.87 -6.80
N SER A 163 11.77 -14.73 -7.15
CA SER A 163 11.38 -14.43 -8.54
C SER A 163 12.49 -13.84 -9.41
N GLY A 164 13.53 -13.29 -8.79
CA GLY A 164 14.54 -12.49 -9.50
C GLY A 164 14.09 -11.07 -9.88
N THR A 165 12.85 -10.68 -9.55
CA THR A 165 12.31 -9.32 -9.73
C THR A 165 12.43 -8.53 -8.45
N GLU A 166 13.10 -7.39 -8.49
CA GLU A 166 13.23 -6.46 -7.37
C GLU A 166 11.96 -5.62 -7.22
N ILE A 167 11.45 -5.50 -5.99
CA ILE A 167 10.32 -4.63 -5.66
C ILE A 167 10.78 -3.40 -4.89
N ILE A 168 10.45 -2.22 -5.42
CA ILE A 168 10.68 -0.91 -4.81
C ILE A 168 9.33 -0.36 -4.37
N VAL A 169 9.11 -0.19 -3.07
CA VAL A 169 7.86 0.36 -2.54
C VAL A 169 8.03 1.84 -2.22
N ARG A 170 7.11 2.66 -2.74
CA ARG A 170 7.10 4.11 -2.57
C ARG A 170 5.75 4.61 -2.09
N SER A 171 5.77 5.54 -1.15
CA SER A 171 4.58 6.32 -0.82
C SER A 171 4.39 7.45 -1.84
N SER A 172 3.13 7.81 -2.08
CA SER A 172 2.84 9.03 -2.84
C SER A 172 3.34 10.27 -2.09
N ARG A 173 4.09 11.14 -2.80
CA ARG A 173 4.48 12.47 -2.29
C ARG A 173 3.27 13.39 -2.10
N PHE A 174 2.17 13.08 -2.77
CA PHE A 174 0.90 13.82 -2.72
C PHE A 174 -0.03 13.33 -1.59
N ASP A 175 0.33 12.27 -0.86
CA ASP A 175 -0.42 11.82 0.31
C ASP A 175 -0.33 12.86 1.42
N PRO A 176 -1.45 13.48 1.86
CA PRO A 176 -1.47 14.55 2.85
C PRO A 176 -1.17 14.09 4.27
N SER A 177 -1.10 12.77 4.51
CA SER A 177 -0.83 12.21 5.83
C SER A 177 0.49 12.69 6.43
N ASP A 178 0.51 12.94 7.73
CA ASP A 178 1.72 13.30 8.50
C ASP A 178 2.13 12.18 9.46
N PRO A 179 2.97 11.22 9.04
CA PRO A 179 3.43 10.14 9.91
C PRO A 179 4.21 10.60 11.14
N ALA A 180 4.76 11.82 11.10
CA ALA A 180 5.49 12.39 12.23
C ALA A 180 4.59 12.88 13.36
N HIS A 181 3.38 13.32 13.02
CA HIS A 181 2.41 13.87 13.96
C HIS A 181 1.01 13.28 13.74
N TRP A 182 0.95 11.98 13.45
CA TRP A 182 -0.25 11.25 13.07
C TRP A 182 -1.44 11.42 14.05
N TRP A 183 -1.15 11.73 15.31
CA TRP A 183 -2.17 11.98 16.35
C TRP A 183 -2.92 13.30 16.20
N ARG A 184 -2.45 14.22 15.32
CA ARG A 184 -3.06 15.55 15.14
C ARG A 184 -4.29 15.54 14.22
N ALA A 185 -4.42 14.55 13.35
CA ALA A 185 -5.51 14.44 12.39
C ALA A 185 -6.30 13.15 12.59
N ARG A 186 -7.63 13.26 12.70
CA ARG A 186 -8.52 12.08 12.88
C ARG A 186 -8.35 11.02 11.79
N PRO A 187 -8.21 11.37 10.49
CA PRO A 187 -7.93 10.37 9.46
C PRO A 187 -6.64 9.61 9.71
N ASP A 188 -5.57 10.28 10.10
CA ASP A 188 -4.27 9.66 10.36
C ASP A 188 -4.34 8.71 11.56
N VAL A 189 -5.00 9.10 12.65
CA VAL A 189 -5.23 8.21 13.82
C VAL A 189 -5.90 6.92 13.37
N ARG A 190 -6.97 7.02 12.60
CA ARG A 190 -7.70 5.86 12.09
C ARG A 190 -6.79 4.98 11.22
N PHE A 191 -6.09 5.55 10.25
CA PHE A 191 -5.21 4.80 9.35
C PHE A 191 -4.05 4.13 10.09
N VAL A 192 -3.43 4.80 11.05
CA VAL A 192 -2.34 4.22 11.85
C VAL A 192 -2.83 3.00 12.62
N LEU A 193 -3.96 3.11 13.33
CA LEU A 193 -4.51 1.99 14.10
C LEU A 193 -4.92 0.82 13.19
N GLU A 194 -5.59 1.09 12.08
CA GLU A 194 -5.99 0.07 11.10
C GLU A 194 -4.76 -0.64 10.49
N GLU A 195 -3.73 0.11 10.08
CA GLU A 195 -2.55 -0.49 9.44
C GLU A 195 -1.67 -1.26 10.43
N TRP A 196 -1.62 -0.85 11.71
CA TRP A 196 -0.97 -1.67 12.73
C TRP A 196 -1.71 -3.00 12.94
N GLY A 197 -3.03 -2.98 13.02
CA GLY A 197 -3.85 -4.21 13.10
C GLY A 197 -3.61 -5.14 11.92
N LYS A 198 -3.67 -4.60 10.70
CA LYS A 198 -3.41 -5.35 9.47
C LYS A 198 -1.98 -5.89 9.41
N LEU A 199 -0.98 -5.10 9.80
CA LEU A 199 0.42 -5.54 9.79
C LEU A 199 0.67 -6.70 10.77
N ILE A 200 0.06 -6.65 11.96
CA ILE A 200 0.11 -7.75 12.93
C ILE A 200 -0.54 -9.00 12.34
N ALA A 201 -1.77 -8.88 11.79
CA ALA A 201 -2.47 -9.99 11.14
C ALA A 201 -1.62 -10.62 10.02
N TYR A 202 -1.01 -9.82 9.16
CA TYR A 202 -0.10 -10.30 8.11
C TYR A 202 1.09 -11.09 8.66
N ARG A 203 1.70 -10.62 9.76
CA ARG A 203 2.83 -11.32 10.40
C ARG A 203 2.42 -12.62 11.08
N MET A 204 1.18 -12.72 11.52
CA MET A 204 0.59 -13.94 12.08
C MET A 204 0.09 -14.92 11.01
N GLY A 205 0.22 -14.61 9.72
CA GLY A 205 -0.30 -15.42 8.62
C GLY A 205 -1.81 -15.30 8.40
N LEU A 206 -2.45 -14.30 9.00
CA LEU A 206 -3.90 -14.08 8.90
C LEU A 206 -4.27 -13.03 7.83
N GLY A 207 -3.33 -12.60 7.03
CA GLY A 207 -3.48 -11.49 6.08
C GLY A 207 -3.60 -11.90 4.61
N GLY A 208 -3.93 -13.17 4.33
CA GLY A 208 -4.14 -13.72 2.99
C GLY A 208 -5.58 -13.73 2.57
#